data_b96fba48ade11d539f28f0944048cc3f
#
_entry.id   b96fba48ade11d539f28f0944048cc3f
#
_cell.length_a   1.000
_cell.length_b   1.000
_cell.length_c   1.000
_cell.angle_alpha   90.00
_cell.angle_beta   90.00
_cell.angle_gamma   90.00
#
_symmetry.space_group_name_H-M   'P 1'
#
loop_
_entity.id
_entity.type
_entity.pdbx_description
1 polymer ?
#
loop_
_entity_poly.entity_id
_entity_poly.type
_entity_poly.pdbx_seq_one_letter_code
_entity_poly.pdbx_strand_id
1 'polypeptide(L)' 'MADIKFEIKKELGILSESAKGWRKELNLVSWNDAAPKYDIREWAPDHEKMGRGVTLSEEEFERLKEIMAEG' A
#
# COMPACT_ATOMS: atom_id res chain seq x y z
N MET A 1 -1.25 24.36 -3.20
CA MET A 1 -1.58 22.96 -3.27
C MET A 1 -0.80 22.17 -2.25
N ALA A 2 -1.49 21.40 -1.45
CA ALA A 2 -0.80 20.60 -0.45
C ALA A 2 -0.32 19.30 -1.09
N ASP A 3 0.95 19.03 -0.97
CA ASP A 3 1.50 17.76 -1.44
C ASP A 3 1.20 16.71 -0.39
N ILE A 4 0.87 15.51 -0.87
CA ILE A 4 0.68 14.39 0.03
C ILE A 4 2.07 13.89 0.43
N LYS A 5 2.30 13.89 1.73
CA LYS A 5 3.55 13.41 2.29
C LYS A 5 3.39 11.95 2.65
N PHE A 6 4.30 11.11 2.19
CA PHE A 6 4.24 9.70 2.52
C PHE A 6 5.62 9.11 2.71
N GLU A 7 5.68 8.03 3.45
CA GLU A 7 6.91 7.30 3.62
C GLU A 7 6.59 5.81 3.71
N ILE A 8 7.23 5.02 2.86
CA ILE A 8 7.07 3.57 2.90
C ILE A 8 7.97 3.05 4.02
N LYS A 9 7.35 2.63 5.12
CA LYS A 9 8.09 2.16 6.29
C LYS A 9 8.57 0.74 6.13
N LYS A 10 7.82 -0.09 5.41
CA LYS A 10 8.19 -1.47 5.20
C LYS A 10 7.50 -1.99 3.94
N GLU A 11 8.27 -2.61 3.06
CA GLU A 11 7.73 -3.27 1.89
C GLU A 11 7.40 -4.71 2.28
N LEU A 12 6.13 -5.07 2.17
CA LEU A 12 5.67 -6.39 2.59
C LEU A 12 5.64 -7.38 1.44
N GLY A 13 5.22 -6.93 0.26
CA GLY A 13 5.22 -7.82 -0.88
C GLY A 13 4.65 -7.18 -2.13
N ILE A 14 4.89 -7.82 -3.25
CA ILE A 14 4.41 -7.37 -4.55
C ILE A 14 3.33 -8.33 -5.01
N LEU A 15 2.17 -7.78 -5.36
CA LEU A 15 1.03 -8.60 -5.81
C LEU A 15 1.07 -8.85 -7.30
N SER A 16 1.47 -7.86 -8.08
CA SER A 16 1.53 -7.99 -9.53
C SER A 16 2.39 -6.88 -10.11
N GLU A 17 2.78 -7.07 -11.37
CA GLU A 17 3.54 -6.07 -12.09
C GLU A 17 2.94 -5.92 -13.48
N SER A 18 2.72 -4.67 -13.91
CA SER A 18 2.17 -4.41 -15.23
C SER A 18 3.28 -4.38 -16.28
N ALA A 19 2.87 -4.38 -17.55
CA ALA A 19 3.81 -4.30 -18.66
C ALA A 19 4.65 -3.03 -18.65
N LYS A 20 4.14 -1.97 -18.01
CA LYS A 20 4.85 -0.69 -17.92
C LYS A 20 5.78 -0.63 -16.71
N GLY A 21 5.86 -1.70 -15.94
CA GLY A 21 6.71 -1.73 -14.77
C GLY A 21 6.07 -1.20 -13.50
N TRP A 22 4.80 -0.84 -13.55
CA TRP A 22 4.07 -0.48 -12.34
C TRP A 22 3.76 -1.73 -11.55
N ARG A 23 3.85 -1.65 -10.24
CA ARG A 23 3.63 -2.78 -9.37
C ARG A 23 2.52 -2.50 -8.38
N LYS A 24 1.64 -3.48 -8.20
CA LYS A 24 0.67 -3.40 -7.13
C LYS A 24 1.34 -4.02 -5.90
N GLU A 25 1.50 -3.24 -4.86
CA GLU A 25 2.28 -3.63 -3.69
C GLU A 25 1.48 -3.53 -2.41
N LEU A 26 1.85 -4.37 -1.46
CA LEU A 26 1.37 -4.29 -0.09
C LEU A 26 2.51 -3.75 0.75
N ASN A 27 2.31 -2.60 1.36
CA ASN A 27 3.33 -1.93 2.15
C ASN A 27 2.74 -1.37 3.44
N LEU A 28 3.64 -1.07 4.39
CA LEU A 28 3.28 -0.23 5.54
C LEU A 28 3.69 1.19 5.17
N VAL A 29 2.72 2.08 5.13
CA VAL A 29 2.94 3.46 4.67
C VAL A 29 2.50 4.45 5.73
N SER A 30 3.36 5.41 6.01
CA SER A 30 3.03 6.54 6.88
C SER A 30 2.56 7.69 5.99
N TRP A 31 1.32 8.11 6.18
CA TRP A 31 0.75 9.23 5.42
C TRP A 31 0.76 10.49 6.29
N ASN A 32 1.37 11.56 5.76
CA ASN A 32 1.44 12.85 6.46
C ASN A 32 1.97 12.72 7.89
N ASP A 33 3.02 11.91 8.05
CA ASP A 33 3.68 11.68 9.34
C ASP A 33 2.79 10.98 10.38
N ALA A 34 1.69 10.39 9.94
CA ALA A 34 0.82 9.63 10.83
C ALA A 34 1.39 8.24 11.06
N ALA A 35 0.80 7.51 12.01
CA ALA A 35 1.21 6.13 12.27
C ALA A 35 1.06 5.29 11.00
N PRO A 36 1.99 4.36 10.73
CA PRO A 36 1.92 3.55 9.51
C PRO A 36 0.66 2.71 9.44
N LYS A 37 0.12 2.59 8.24
CA LYS A 37 -1.05 1.76 7.96
C LYS A 37 -0.73 0.83 6.81
N TYR A 38 -1.47 -0.26 6.71
CA TYR A 38 -1.33 -1.16 5.58
C TYR A 38 -1.92 -0.51 4.34
N ASP A 39 -1.23 -0.64 3.22
CA ASP A 39 -1.65 -0.01 1.98
C ASP A 39 -1.44 -0.95 0.81
N ILE A 40 -2.49 -1.14 0.01
CA ILE A 40 -2.42 -1.92 -1.22
C ILE A 40 -2.61 -0.92 -2.35
N ARG A 41 -1.59 -0.73 -3.16
CA ARG A 41 -1.59 0.34 -4.16
C ARG A 41 -0.65 0.04 -5.29
N GLU A 42 -0.94 0.64 -6.45
CA GLU A 42 -0.03 0.60 -7.58
C GLU A 42 1.02 1.68 -7.43
N TRP A 43 2.27 1.31 -7.69
CA TRP A 43 3.41 2.22 -7.62
C TRP A 43 4.17 2.22 -8.92
N ALA A 44 4.64 3.39 -9.34
CA ALA A 44 5.55 3.52 -10.47
C ALA A 44 6.88 2.85 -10.11
N PRO A 45 7.70 2.49 -11.11
CA PRO A 45 8.97 1.79 -10.84
C PRO A 45 9.88 2.49 -9.84
N ASP A 46 9.86 3.82 -9.80
CA ASP A 46 10.71 4.61 -8.90
C ASP A 46 10.02 5.00 -7.59
N HIS A 47 8.78 4.58 -7.41
CA HIS A 47 7.95 4.94 -6.25
C HIS A 47 7.70 6.44 -6.09
N GLU A 48 7.95 7.23 -7.13
CA GLU A 48 7.68 8.66 -7.09
C GLU A 48 6.22 8.96 -7.38
N LYS A 49 5.57 8.08 -8.14
CA LYS A 49 4.15 8.24 -8.48
C LYS A 49 3.39 7.04 -7.97
N MET A 50 2.15 7.27 -7.62
CA MET A 50 1.29 6.20 -7.14
C MET A 50 -0.04 6.25 -7.89
N GLY A 51 -0.63 5.08 -8.05
CA GLY A 51 -1.94 4.96 -8.66
C GLY A 51 -3.01 4.73 -7.62
N ARG A 52 -4.08 4.06 -8.05
CA ARG A 52 -5.19 3.76 -7.16
C ARG A 52 -4.80 2.72 -6.12
N GLY A 53 -5.40 2.84 -4.96
CA GLY A 53 -5.16 1.88 -3.91
C GLY A 53 -6.09 2.09 -2.75
N VAL A 54 -5.89 1.31 -1.71
CA VAL A 54 -6.69 1.35 -0.50
C VAL A 54 -5.77 1.28 0.71
N THR A 55 -6.08 2.09 1.71
CA THR A 55 -5.36 2.09 2.97
C THR A 55 -6.24 1.43 4.01
N LEU A 56 -5.67 0.50 4.76
CA LEU A 56 -6.40 -0.27 5.75
C LEU A 56 -5.82 -0.01 7.14
N SER A 57 -6.74 0.10 8.12
CA SER A 57 -6.32 0.15 9.51
C SER A 57 -5.82 -1.24 9.90
N GLU A 58 -5.18 -1.33 11.07
CA GLU A 58 -4.74 -2.63 11.58
C GLU A 58 -5.91 -3.58 11.77
N GLU A 59 -7.03 -3.07 12.30
CA GLU A 59 -8.23 -3.88 12.47
C GLU A 59 -8.77 -4.40 11.14
N GLU A 60 -8.82 -3.52 10.15
CA GLU A 60 -9.30 -3.91 8.83
C GLU A 60 -8.40 -4.95 8.19
N PHE A 61 -7.09 -4.80 8.35
CA PHE A 61 -6.14 -5.74 7.80
C PHE A 61 -6.27 -7.12 8.46
N GLU A 62 -6.44 -7.13 9.79
CA GLU A 62 -6.65 -8.39 10.52
C GLU A 62 -7.93 -9.08 10.06
N ARG A 63 -9.00 -8.30 9.84
CA ARG A 63 -10.24 -8.86 9.33
C ARG A 63 -10.07 -9.42 7.93
N LEU A 64 -9.31 -8.72 7.10
CA LEU A 64 -9.01 -9.20 5.75
C LEU A 64 -8.32 -10.56 5.78
N LYS A 65 -7.34 -10.72 6.67
CA LYS A 65 -6.64 -11.99 6.82
C LYS A 65 -7.60 -13.10 7.22
N GLU A 66 -8.53 -12.82 8.12
CA GLU A 66 -9.53 -13.80 8.54
C GLU A 66 -10.41 -14.24 7.37
N ILE A 67 -10.89 -13.27 6.61
CA ILE A 67 -11.73 -13.56 5.44
C ILE A 67 -10.98 -14.42 4.44
N MET A 68 -9.72 -14.09 4.17
CA MET A 68 -8.91 -14.85 3.24
C MET A 68 -8.64 -16.27 3.73
N ALA A 69 -8.46 -16.43 5.03
CA ALA A 69 -8.22 -17.76 5.61
C ALA A 69 -9.46 -18.66 5.53
N GLU A 70 -10.65 -18.05 5.55
CA GLU A 70 -11.92 -18.79 5.47
C GLU A 70 -12.33 -19.11 4.03
N GLY A 71 -11.84 -18.33 3.09
CA GLY A 71 -12.25 -18.39 1.69
C GLY A 71 -11.64 -19.48 0.85
#